data_c4103ed0d5f6c0f9b1518d0d8bbb2caf
#
_entry.id   c4103ed0d5f6c0f9b1518d0d8bbb2caf
#
_cell.length_a   1.000
_cell.length_b   1.000
_cell.length_c   1.000
_cell.angle_alpha   90.00
_cell.angle_beta   90.00
_cell.angle_gamma   90.00
#
_symmetry.space_group_name_H-M   'P 1'
#
loop_
_entity.id
_entity.type
_entity.pdbx_description
1 polymer ?
#
loop_
_entity_poly.entity_id
_entity_poly.type
_entity_poly.pdbx_seq_one_letter_code
_entity_poly.pdbx_strand_id
1 'polypeptide(L)'
;MKLRLTALAVLAGALSIPGALTARADARPNTTVPDVFLPVHVTVTDSRISLDRKSAHRGDEVRFTIRNAGTKTHNFTLGTTTKRGVGNQVGFSTTLRPKQEKVYLLFLDYRGELPYRSIVKADLKKPGMRGFFKIL
;
A
#
# COMPACT_ATOMS: atom_id res chain seq x y z
N MET A 1 -49.91 -70.81 -36.77
CA MET A 1 -49.85 -71.04 -35.31
C MET A 1 -49.43 -69.77 -34.62
N LYS A 2 -50.31 -69.22 -33.81
CA LYS A 2 -50.12 -67.85 -33.23
C LYS A 2 -49.40 -67.93 -31.90
N LEU A 3 -48.30 -67.22 -31.77
CA LEU A 3 -47.71 -67.02 -30.47
C LEU A 3 -47.77 -65.53 -30.16
N ARG A 4 -48.53 -65.19 -29.17
CA ARG A 4 -48.64 -63.83 -28.62
C ARG A 4 -47.54 -63.66 -27.55
N LEU A 5 -46.63 -62.74 -27.76
CA LEU A 5 -45.71 -62.34 -26.74
C LEU A 5 -46.25 -61.06 -26.13
N THR A 6 -46.61 -61.15 -24.88
CA THR A 6 -47.03 -60.01 -24.04
C THR A 6 -45.80 -59.28 -23.57
N ALA A 7 -45.65 -58.01 -23.97
CA ALA A 7 -44.58 -57.16 -23.46
C ALA A 7 -44.96 -56.58 -22.09
N LEU A 8 -44.14 -56.86 -21.10
CA LEU A 8 -44.27 -56.30 -19.76
C LEU A 8 -43.49 -55.00 -19.75
N ALA A 9 -44.19 -53.86 -19.64
CA ALA A 9 -43.62 -52.57 -19.50
C ALA A 9 -43.18 -52.35 -18.02
N VAL A 10 -41.89 -52.32 -17.76
CA VAL A 10 -41.36 -51.92 -16.46
C VAL A 10 -41.21 -50.40 -16.46
N LEU A 11 -42.04 -49.74 -15.67
CA LEU A 11 -41.99 -48.30 -15.44
C LEU A 11 -40.86 -48.03 -14.40
N ALA A 12 -39.68 -47.67 -14.85
CA ALA A 12 -38.63 -47.16 -13.99
C ALA A 12 -38.91 -45.70 -13.66
N GLY A 13 -39.44 -45.46 -12.49
CA GLY A 13 -39.57 -44.10 -11.94
C GLY A 13 -38.17 -43.54 -11.58
N ALA A 14 -37.71 -42.62 -12.38
CA ALA A 14 -36.52 -41.84 -12.03
C ALA A 14 -36.91 -40.80 -10.99
N LEU A 15 -36.53 -41.04 -9.75
CA LEU A 15 -36.56 -39.99 -8.71
C LEU A 15 -35.42 -39.03 -8.97
N SER A 16 -35.68 -37.96 -9.69
CA SER A 16 -34.78 -36.83 -9.76
C SER A 16 -34.89 -36.03 -8.47
N ILE A 17 -33.91 -36.16 -7.60
CA ILE A 17 -33.73 -35.27 -6.47
C ILE A 17 -32.96 -34.07 -7.00
N PRO A 18 -33.55 -32.86 -7.10
CA PRO A 18 -32.78 -31.66 -7.31
C PRO A 18 -32.10 -31.33 -6.00
N GLY A 19 -30.90 -31.85 -5.83
CA GLY A 19 -29.99 -31.35 -4.81
C GLY A 19 -29.59 -29.92 -5.18
N ALA A 20 -30.40 -28.97 -4.81
CA ALA A 20 -29.99 -27.58 -4.81
C ALA A 20 -28.94 -27.44 -3.71
N LEU A 21 -27.69 -27.68 -4.07
CA LEU A 21 -26.55 -27.16 -3.31
C LEU A 21 -26.61 -25.64 -3.52
N THR A 22 -27.42 -24.98 -2.70
CA THR A 22 -27.22 -23.56 -2.47
C THR A 22 -25.87 -23.44 -1.76
N ALA A 23 -24.82 -23.23 -2.55
CA ALA A 23 -23.58 -22.69 -2.02
C ALA A 23 -23.97 -21.36 -1.37
N ARG A 24 -24.15 -21.39 -0.05
CA ARG A 24 -24.10 -20.19 0.75
C ARG A 24 -22.72 -19.63 0.48
N ALA A 25 -22.65 -18.65 -0.39
CA ALA A 25 -21.53 -17.74 -0.37
C ALA A 25 -21.58 -17.14 1.04
N ASP A 26 -20.73 -17.67 1.93
CA ASP A 26 -20.35 -16.95 3.12
C ASP A 26 -19.71 -15.66 2.61
N ALA A 27 -20.54 -14.67 2.39
CA ALA A 27 -20.12 -13.30 2.32
C ALA A 27 -19.55 -13.01 3.71
N ARG A 28 -18.29 -13.39 3.93
CA ARG A 28 -17.53 -12.87 5.05
C ARG A 28 -17.67 -11.36 4.92
N PRO A 29 -18.19 -10.66 5.94
CA PRO A 29 -18.15 -9.23 5.90
C PRO A 29 -16.70 -8.90 5.61
N ASN A 30 -16.48 -8.21 4.49
CA ASN A 30 -15.18 -7.66 4.17
C ASN A 30 -14.93 -6.63 5.27
N THR A 31 -14.46 -7.11 6.41
CA THR A 31 -13.95 -6.28 7.48
C THR A 31 -12.68 -5.70 6.88
N THR A 32 -12.85 -4.65 6.13
CA THR A 32 -11.77 -3.73 5.80
C THR A 32 -11.33 -3.25 7.16
N VAL A 33 -10.30 -3.90 7.72
CA VAL A 33 -9.59 -3.35 8.88
C VAL A 33 -9.23 -1.95 8.42
N PRO A 34 -9.74 -0.89 9.07
CA PRO A 34 -9.42 0.46 8.65
C PRO A 34 -7.90 0.54 8.62
N ASP A 35 -7.38 1.03 7.49
CA ASP A 35 -5.94 1.21 7.30
C ASP A 35 -5.49 2.15 8.43
N VAL A 36 -4.95 1.59 9.49
CA VAL A 36 -4.56 2.31 10.73
C VAL A 36 -3.45 3.31 10.43
N PHE A 37 -2.86 3.19 9.23
CA PHE A 37 -1.78 4.05 8.77
C PHE A 37 -2.30 5.35 8.16
N LEU A 38 -1.67 6.45 8.55
CA LEU A 38 -1.89 7.74 7.89
C LEU A 38 -1.14 7.74 6.54
N PRO A 39 -1.83 7.77 5.39
CA PRO A 39 -1.15 7.77 4.11
C PRO A 39 -0.54 9.14 3.81
N VAL A 40 0.70 9.15 3.32
CA VAL A 40 1.40 10.32 2.78
C VAL A 40 2.02 9.93 1.43
N HIS A 41 1.61 10.62 0.37
CA HIS A 41 2.17 10.42 -0.95
C HIS A 41 3.25 11.46 -1.23
N VAL A 42 4.41 10.95 -1.61
CA VAL A 42 5.58 11.76 -1.97
C VAL A 42 5.85 11.60 -3.45
N THR A 43 5.83 12.70 -4.17
CA THR A 43 6.21 12.75 -5.59
C THR A 43 7.55 13.44 -5.74
N VAL A 44 8.52 12.75 -6.30
CA VAL A 44 9.84 13.28 -6.63
C VAL A 44 9.90 13.51 -8.13
N THR A 45 10.24 14.72 -8.55
CA THR A 45 10.46 15.08 -9.96
C THR A 45 11.91 15.53 -10.15
N ASP A 46 12.30 15.88 -11.37
CA ASP A 46 13.65 16.37 -11.67
C ASP A 46 13.98 17.72 -11.03
N SER A 47 12.99 18.42 -10.48
CA SER A 47 13.15 19.75 -9.90
C SER A 47 12.70 19.91 -8.45
N ARG A 48 11.81 19.04 -7.97
CA ARG A 48 11.19 19.20 -6.64
C ARG A 48 10.71 17.89 -6.04
N ILE A 49 10.56 17.92 -4.71
CA ILE A 49 9.86 16.92 -3.91
C ILE A 49 8.55 17.54 -3.43
N SER A 50 7.44 16.85 -3.64
CA SER A 50 6.10 17.29 -3.21
C SER A 50 5.48 16.24 -2.32
N LEU A 51 4.85 16.66 -1.23
CA LEU A 51 4.08 15.83 -0.34
C LEU A 51 2.62 16.28 -0.37
N ASP A 52 1.68 15.35 -0.48
CA ASP A 52 0.24 15.64 -0.40
C ASP A 52 -0.18 16.06 1.02
N ARG A 53 0.55 15.56 2.03
CA ARG A 53 0.39 15.91 3.43
C ARG A 53 1.75 16.25 4.03
N LYS A 54 1.84 17.41 4.69
CA LYS A 54 3.09 17.92 5.26
C LYS A 54 3.15 17.84 6.79
N SER A 55 2.15 17.26 7.41
CA SER A 55 2.11 17.08 8.87
C SER A 55 1.33 15.84 9.28
N ALA A 56 1.66 15.33 10.46
CA ALA A 56 0.97 14.27 11.16
C ALA A 56 1.04 14.54 12.68
N HIS A 57 0.35 13.75 13.49
CA HIS A 57 0.42 13.91 14.95
C HIS A 57 1.41 12.90 15.55
N ARG A 58 1.92 13.26 16.71
CA ARG A 58 2.66 12.30 17.53
C ARG A 58 1.75 11.11 17.87
N GLY A 59 2.27 9.90 17.69
CA GLY A 59 1.53 8.65 17.87
C GLY A 59 0.98 8.08 16.57
N ASP A 60 0.99 8.83 15.48
CA ASP A 60 0.57 8.32 14.17
C ASP A 60 1.60 7.32 13.64
N GLU A 61 1.12 6.26 13.01
CA GLU A 61 1.89 5.42 12.12
C GLU A 61 1.65 5.88 10.68
N VAL A 62 2.70 6.38 10.04
CA VAL A 62 2.60 7.00 8.72
C VAL A 62 3.14 6.07 7.65
N ARG A 63 2.34 5.87 6.60
CA ARG A 63 2.75 5.14 5.41
C ARG A 63 3.15 6.12 4.30
N PHE A 64 4.44 6.26 4.09
CA PHE A 64 4.98 7.05 2.99
C PHE A 64 5.03 6.21 1.72
N THR A 65 4.30 6.61 0.70
CA THR A 65 4.40 6.07 -0.66
C THR A 65 5.17 7.06 -1.51
N ILE A 66 6.39 6.70 -1.88
CA ILE A 66 7.32 7.59 -2.60
C ILE A 66 7.41 7.14 -4.04
N ARG A 67 7.05 8.04 -4.98
CA ARG A 67 7.12 7.80 -6.42
C ARG A 67 8.07 8.79 -7.09
N ASN A 68 8.96 8.28 -7.92
CA ASN A 68 9.75 9.12 -8.82
C ASN A 68 9.00 9.32 -10.14
N ALA A 69 8.47 10.52 -10.34
CA ALA A 69 7.80 10.96 -11.56
C ALA A 69 8.74 11.72 -12.50
N GLY A 70 10.02 11.84 -12.15
CA GLY A 70 11.05 12.45 -12.99
C GLY A 70 11.65 11.49 -14.01
N THR A 71 12.58 12.00 -14.80
CA THR A 71 13.29 11.23 -15.85
C THR A 71 14.65 10.71 -15.40
N LYS A 72 15.11 11.16 -14.23
CA LYS A 72 16.41 10.81 -13.64
C LYS A 72 16.23 10.03 -12.33
N THR A 73 17.28 9.36 -11.91
CA THR A 73 17.33 8.74 -10.58
C THR A 73 17.44 9.81 -9.51
N HIS A 74 16.57 9.77 -8.52
CA HIS A 74 16.54 10.67 -7.38
C HIS A 74 16.61 9.90 -6.07
N ASN A 75 16.87 10.63 -4.98
CA ASN A 75 16.81 10.11 -3.63
C ASN A 75 15.74 10.88 -2.85
N PHE A 76 15.10 10.18 -1.92
CA PHE A 76 14.28 10.78 -0.89
C PHE A 76 14.79 10.33 0.47
N THR A 77 15.27 11.27 1.24
CA THR A 77 15.71 11.07 2.63
C THR A 77 14.80 11.89 3.53
N LEU A 78 14.17 11.25 4.50
CA LEU A 78 13.34 11.87 5.53
C LEU A 78 14.03 11.72 6.89
N GLY A 79 14.13 12.80 7.65
CA GLY A 79 14.76 12.79 8.96
C GLY A 79 16.28 12.65 8.92
N THR A 80 16.86 12.25 10.05
CA THR A 80 18.29 12.02 10.18
C THR A 80 18.57 10.53 10.26
N THR A 81 19.38 10.01 9.35
CA THR A 81 19.88 8.64 9.38
C THR A 81 21.03 8.44 10.37
N THR A 82 21.49 9.51 11.00
CA THR A 82 22.55 9.47 11.98
C THR A 82 22.01 8.95 13.31
N LYS A 83 22.59 7.87 13.81
CA LYS A 83 22.42 7.38 15.17
C LYS A 83 22.80 8.48 16.16
N ARG A 84 21.86 9.25 16.64
CA ARG A 84 22.05 9.95 17.91
C ARG A 84 21.83 8.92 19.00
N GLY A 85 22.83 8.76 19.86
CA GLY A 85 22.91 7.75 20.87
C GLY A 85 21.59 7.48 21.59
N VAL A 86 21.34 6.19 21.83
CA VAL A 86 20.24 5.62 22.61
C VAL A 86 18.85 5.96 22.08
N GLY A 87 18.35 5.12 21.20
CA GLY A 87 16.94 5.07 20.84
C GLY A 87 16.56 5.93 19.62
N ASN A 88 16.06 5.27 18.63
CA ASN A 88 15.22 5.76 17.55
C ASN A 88 15.88 6.53 16.41
N GLN A 89 16.25 5.79 15.41
CA GLN A 89 16.38 6.34 14.05
C GLN A 89 15.01 6.84 13.62
N VAL A 90 14.85 8.15 13.58
CA VAL A 90 13.63 8.72 13.05
C VAL A 90 13.89 9.16 11.63
N GLY A 91 13.58 8.27 10.70
CA GLY A 91 13.70 8.57 9.29
C GLY A 91 14.16 7.39 8.45
N PHE A 92 14.16 7.61 7.16
CA PHE A 92 14.63 6.63 6.17
C PHE A 92 15.24 7.37 4.96
N SER A 93 16.03 6.64 4.17
CA SER A 93 16.58 7.11 2.92
C SER A 93 16.37 6.06 1.83
N THR A 94 15.94 6.49 0.67
CA THR A 94 15.71 5.60 -0.46
C THR A 94 16.06 6.26 -1.78
N THR A 95 16.60 5.47 -2.69
CA THR A 95 16.90 5.89 -4.07
C THR A 95 15.89 5.25 -5.02
N LEU A 96 15.34 6.04 -5.93
CA LEU A 96 14.31 5.63 -6.87
C LEU A 96 14.75 5.92 -8.30
N ARG A 97 14.66 4.91 -9.14
CA ARG A 97 14.77 5.06 -10.60
C ARG A 97 13.53 5.77 -11.15
N PRO A 98 13.56 6.31 -12.37
CA PRO A 98 12.38 6.85 -13.02
C PRO A 98 11.19 5.88 -12.97
N LYS A 99 9.99 6.38 -12.63
CA LYS A 99 8.73 5.63 -12.49
C LYS A 99 8.69 4.63 -11.34
N GLN A 100 9.75 4.49 -10.56
CA GLN A 100 9.78 3.59 -9.42
C GLN A 100 8.98 4.16 -8.25
N GLU A 101 8.31 3.27 -7.53
CA GLU A 101 7.59 3.55 -6.29
C GLU A 101 8.10 2.66 -5.16
N LYS A 102 8.18 3.21 -3.95
CA LYS A 102 8.54 2.49 -2.74
C LYS A 102 7.69 2.94 -1.57
N VAL A 103 7.43 2.03 -0.64
CA VAL A 103 6.61 2.28 0.55
C VAL A 103 7.45 2.10 1.81
N TYR A 104 7.31 3.03 2.74
CA TYR A 104 7.95 3.02 4.06
C TYR A 104 6.93 3.32 5.14
N LEU A 105 7.01 2.59 6.25
CA LEU A 105 6.24 2.85 7.46
C LEU A 105 7.12 3.55 8.47
N LEU A 106 6.57 4.58 9.12
CA LEU A 106 7.27 5.33 10.15
C LEU A 106 6.31 5.64 11.30
N PHE A 107 6.66 5.21 12.50
CA PHE A 107 5.97 5.57 13.72
C PHE A 107 6.53 6.89 14.29
N LEU A 108 5.65 7.83 14.59
CA LEU A 108 6.03 9.17 15.06
C LEU A 108 5.87 9.23 16.58
N ASP A 109 6.95 9.02 17.32
CA ASP A 109 6.96 8.99 18.78
C ASP A 109 7.33 10.31 19.45
N TYR A 110 7.64 11.36 18.68
CA TYR A 110 8.05 12.67 19.18
C TYR A 110 7.36 13.81 18.41
N ARG A 111 7.50 15.03 18.90
CA ARG A 111 7.07 16.27 18.23
C ARG A 111 8.26 16.99 17.62
N GLY A 112 8.05 17.70 16.52
CA GLY A 112 9.09 18.46 15.87
C GLY A 112 9.00 18.46 14.36
N GLU A 113 10.12 18.71 13.69
CA GLU A 113 10.21 18.75 12.24
C GLU A 113 11.20 17.70 11.74
N LEU A 114 10.77 16.94 10.74
CA LEU A 114 11.62 16.03 9.99
C LEU A 114 12.04 16.70 8.68
N PRO A 115 13.31 17.04 8.52
CA PRO A 115 13.78 17.51 7.23
C PRO A 115 13.68 16.41 6.19
N TYR A 116 13.24 16.75 4.99
CA TYR A 116 13.37 15.87 3.84
C TYR A 116 14.19 16.52 2.74
N ARG A 117 14.94 15.71 2.03
CA ARG A 117 15.81 16.16 0.93
C ARG A 117 16.20 15.01 0.01
N SER A 118 16.68 15.35 -1.18
CA SER A 118 17.49 14.45 -1.99
C SER A 118 18.97 14.63 -1.62
N ILE A 119 19.70 13.51 -1.54
CA ILE A 119 21.17 13.52 -1.34
C ILE A 119 21.94 13.31 -2.65
N VAL A 120 21.25 13.22 -3.77
CA VAL A 120 21.90 13.16 -5.09
C VAL A 120 22.58 14.49 -5.38
N LYS A 121 23.86 14.45 -5.74
CA LYS A 121 24.69 15.66 -5.95
C LYS A 121 24.03 16.68 -6.88
N ALA A 122 23.39 16.22 -7.97
CA ALA A 122 22.70 17.09 -8.92
C ALA A 122 21.47 17.80 -8.32
N ASP A 123 20.88 17.25 -7.26
CA ASP A 123 19.68 17.78 -6.61
C ASP A 123 20.01 18.75 -5.46
N LEU A 124 21.20 18.66 -4.88
CA LEU A 124 21.59 19.45 -3.70
C LEU A 124 21.47 20.97 -3.91
N LYS A 125 21.66 21.45 -5.13
CA LYS A 125 21.56 22.87 -5.49
C LYS A 125 20.13 23.33 -5.81
N LYS A 126 19.16 22.40 -5.88
CA LYS A 126 17.76 22.70 -6.25
C LYS A 126 16.94 22.97 -4.98
N PRO A 127 16.42 24.18 -4.78
CA PRO A 127 15.67 24.52 -3.55
C PRO A 127 14.40 23.70 -3.39
N GLY A 128 13.78 23.25 -4.47
CA GLY A 128 12.60 22.42 -4.45
C GLY A 128 12.83 20.96 -4.00
N MET A 129 14.10 20.52 -3.89
CA MET A 129 14.46 19.15 -3.51
C MET A 129 14.66 18.98 -2.01
N ARG A 130 14.09 19.86 -1.19
CA ARG A 130 14.17 19.83 0.27
C ARG A 130 12.97 20.52 0.91
N GLY A 131 12.68 20.16 2.16
CA GLY A 131 11.63 20.77 2.95
C GLY A 131 11.52 20.10 4.33
N PHE A 132 10.39 20.33 5.00
CA PHE A 132 10.13 19.79 6.33
C PHE A 132 8.77 19.11 6.38
N PHE A 133 8.71 17.98 7.09
CA PHE A 133 7.50 17.31 7.51
C PHE A 133 7.31 17.56 9.00
N LYS A 134 6.15 18.07 9.40
CA LYS A 134 5.89 18.53 10.77
C LYS A 134 5.17 17.46 11.58
N ILE A 135 5.65 17.23 12.80
CA ILE A 135 5.00 16.34 13.79
C ILE A 135 4.40 17.21 14.89
N LEU A 136 3.07 17.21 14.95
CA LEU A 136 2.25 18.02 15.84
C LEU A 136 2.06 17.40 17.22
#